data_61874a54fce3bfa19e519318382b06ec
#
_entry.id   61874a54fce3bfa19e519318382b06ec
#
_cell.length_a   1.000
_cell.length_b   1.000
_cell.length_c   1.000
_cell.angle_alpha   90.00
_cell.angle_beta   90.00
_cell.angle_gamma   90.00
#
_symmetry.space_group_name_H-M   'P 1'
#
loop_
_entity.id
_entity.type
_entity.pdbx_description
1 polymer ?
#
loop_
_entity_poly.entity_id
_entity_poly.type
_entity_poly.pdbx_seq_one_letter_code
_entity_poly.pdbx_strand_id
1 'polypeptide(L)'
;MENFITKVKINKVRHLKDIEIKLPEDKRTHLILTGRNGSGKTSVLEALRLWIWAEVEDDFIKSFILDNLKNDPLKDQFNFNSDKIGKFAFDYDDTKEKLQKISGIEAVLKNLNKKRNFIIAYYEAERAYVGSDEKFIESVQLKNSYKIYEKPGKDFVKYLMNLKTRERLYREAENTLIADKIQKWLERLTNILRNIFDDPKLELYPDIEELKYKIKEDGKEPFKFDELSSGYSAIIDIVTDLMMRMEKNYGKNYDMEGVVLIDEVDAHLHIELQRKILPFLTELFPNIQFIVSTHSPYILTSISNAVIYDLEKKVQFNDMSNYSIGDISEGYFDTLDYSIKLQEDFDKYKRLLNKNYITEQERKERATLRMKFKNISGELAPRIKSEFDEIEKERNNGQN
;
A
#
# COMPACT_ATOMS: atom_id res chain seq x y z
N MET A 1 -15.37 -14.48 -15.56
CA MET A 1 -15.73 -13.11 -15.11
C MET A 1 -14.86 -12.80 -13.91
N GLU A 2 -14.21 -11.66 -13.90
CA GLU A 2 -13.28 -11.24 -12.85
C GLU A 2 -14.02 -10.70 -11.64
N ASN A 3 -13.49 -10.97 -10.43
CA ASN A 3 -14.08 -10.52 -9.17
C ASN A 3 -13.26 -9.35 -8.60
N PHE A 4 -13.86 -8.17 -8.53
CA PHE A 4 -13.23 -6.96 -7.97
C PHE A 4 -14.28 -5.95 -7.53
N ILE A 5 -13.88 -5.01 -6.68
CA ILE A 5 -14.73 -3.93 -6.20
C ILE A 5 -14.83 -2.86 -7.29
N THR A 6 -16.06 -2.47 -7.63
CA THR A 6 -16.37 -1.43 -8.63
C THR A 6 -16.92 -0.15 -8.00
N LYS A 7 -17.34 -0.22 -6.74
CA LYS A 7 -17.92 0.92 -6.05
C LYS A 7 -17.70 0.79 -4.54
N VAL A 8 -17.39 1.90 -3.89
CA VAL A 8 -17.36 2.04 -2.43
C VAL A 8 -18.24 3.22 -2.06
N LYS A 9 -19.24 3.00 -1.19
CA LYS A 9 -20.13 4.03 -0.67
C LYS A 9 -19.91 4.16 0.83
N ILE A 10 -19.57 5.35 1.29
CA ILE A 10 -19.40 5.67 2.70
C ILE A 10 -20.63 6.46 3.14
N ASN A 11 -21.55 5.78 3.81
CA ASN A 11 -22.73 6.40 4.40
C ASN A 11 -22.34 7.21 5.63
N LYS A 12 -21.57 6.59 6.54
CA LYS A 12 -21.02 7.26 7.73
C LYS A 12 -19.86 6.46 8.32
N VAL A 13 -18.64 6.96 8.18
CA VAL A 13 -17.45 6.43 8.86
C VAL A 13 -16.77 7.59 9.61
N ARG A 14 -16.87 7.63 10.92
CA ARG A 14 -16.46 8.75 11.78
C ARG A 14 -17.10 10.08 11.29
N HIS A 15 -16.26 11.04 10.84
CA HIS A 15 -16.71 12.34 10.29
C HIS A 15 -17.03 12.31 8.80
N LEU A 16 -16.66 11.24 8.10
CA LEU A 16 -16.94 11.07 6.67
C LEU A 16 -18.39 10.65 6.49
N LYS A 17 -19.09 11.32 5.58
CA LYS A 17 -20.50 11.04 5.24
C LYS A 17 -20.74 11.26 3.75
N ASP A 18 -21.68 10.47 3.21
CA ASP A 18 -22.25 10.64 1.89
C ASP A 18 -21.19 10.72 0.77
N ILE A 19 -20.20 9.81 0.83
CA ILE A 19 -19.13 9.71 -0.16
C ILE A 19 -19.39 8.48 -1.04
N GLU A 20 -19.29 8.66 -2.33
CA GLU A 20 -19.37 7.59 -3.33
C GLU A 20 -18.11 7.60 -4.19
N ILE A 21 -17.38 6.49 -4.19
CA ILE A 21 -16.18 6.27 -4.99
C ILE A 21 -16.53 5.24 -6.07
N LYS A 22 -16.36 5.59 -7.33
CA LYS A 22 -16.64 4.72 -8.49
C LYS A 22 -15.35 4.28 -9.15
N LEU A 23 -15.23 2.98 -9.39
CA LEU A 23 -14.14 2.40 -10.16
C LEU A 23 -14.72 1.87 -11.49
N PRO A 24 -13.91 1.75 -12.55
CA PRO A 24 -14.33 1.13 -13.81
C PRO A 24 -14.95 -0.25 -13.60
N GLU A 25 -16.06 -0.53 -14.32
CA GLU A 25 -16.73 -1.83 -14.22
C GLU A 25 -16.18 -2.86 -15.21
N ASP A 26 -15.47 -2.42 -16.23
CA ASP A 26 -14.96 -3.22 -17.34
C ASP A 26 -13.56 -3.80 -17.06
N LYS A 27 -12.82 -3.19 -16.15
CA LYS A 27 -11.45 -3.61 -15.78
C LYS A 27 -11.20 -3.51 -14.28
N ARG A 28 -10.34 -4.39 -13.75
CA ARG A 28 -9.84 -4.31 -12.38
C ARG A 28 -8.95 -3.08 -12.26
N THR A 29 -9.39 -2.10 -11.46
CA THR A 29 -8.67 -0.86 -11.18
C THR A 29 -8.38 -0.78 -9.69
N HIS A 30 -7.17 -0.37 -9.32
CA HIS A 30 -6.78 -0.20 -7.92
C HIS A 30 -7.40 1.07 -7.34
N LEU A 31 -7.52 1.13 -6.01
CA LEU A 31 -7.99 2.32 -5.29
C LEU A 31 -6.91 2.83 -4.36
N ILE A 32 -6.59 4.11 -4.48
CA ILE A 32 -5.67 4.79 -3.57
C ILE A 32 -6.45 5.86 -2.81
N LEU A 33 -6.53 5.70 -1.49
CA LEU A 33 -7.13 6.67 -0.58
C LEU A 33 -6.04 7.62 -0.08
N THR A 34 -6.27 8.93 -0.20
CA THR A 34 -5.33 9.95 0.24
C THR A 34 -6.04 11.07 1.02
N GLY A 35 -5.29 12.06 1.49
CA GLY A 35 -5.76 13.17 2.34
C GLY A 35 -4.86 13.32 3.57
N ARG A 36 -4.92 14.45 4.28
CA ARG A 36 -4.07 14.73 5.46
C ARG A 36 -4.26 13.72 6.58
N ASN A 37 -3.35 13.75 7.58
CA ASN A 37 -3.51 12.96 8.80
C ASN A 37 -4.85 13.29 9.48
N GLY A 38 -5.57 12.26 9.91
CA GLY A 38 -6.90 12.41 10.48
C GLY A 38 -8.05 12.51 9.46
N SER A 39 -7.79 12.50 8.13
CA SER A 39 -8.85 12.51 7.11
C SER A 39 -9.74 11.26 7.10
N GLY A 40 -9.36 10.20 7.82
CA GLY A 40 -10.17 8.99 7.98
C GLY A 40 -9.77 7.81 7.09
N LYS A 41 -8.60 7.83 6.44
CA LYS A 41 -8.10 6.75 5.56
C LYS A 41 -8.11 5.38 6.23
N THR A 42 -7.42 5.24 7.36
CA THR A 42 -7.41 4.01 8.18
C THR A 42 -8.81 3.58 8.56
N SER A 43 -9.67 4.52 8.97
CA SER A 43 -11.04 4.19 9.39
C SER A 43 -11.90 3.67 8.23
N VAL A 44 -11.70 4.18 7.01
CA VAL A 44 -12.36 3.66 5.80
C VAL A 44 -11.85 2.26 5.46
N LEU A 45 -10.52 2.03 5.52
CA LEU A 45 -9.96 0.71 5.27
C LEU A 45 -10.41 -0.32 6.31
N GLU A 46 -10.44 0.05 7.60
CA GLU A 46 -10.97 -0.82 8.67
C GLU A 46 -12.46 -1.15 8.46
N ALA A 47 -13.27 -0.17 8.12
CA ALA A 47 -14.69 -0.38 7.84
C ALA A 47 -14.88 -1.29 6.62
N LEU A 48 -14.10 -1.06 5.56
CA LEU A 48 -14.12 -1.89 4.35
C LEU A 48 -13.63 -3.32 4.63
N ARG A 49 -12.60 -3.49 5.47
CA ARG A 49 -12.15 -4.79 5.96
C ARG A 49 -13.29 -5.57 6.62
N LEU A 50 -14.01 -4.93 7.53
CA LEU A 50 -15.11 -5.55 8.24
C LEU A 50 -16.29 -5.88 7.31
N TRP A 51 -16.58 -5.00 6.35
CA TRP A 51 -17.61 -5.23 5.34
C TRP A 51 -17.25 -6.43 4.45
N ILE A 52 -16.01 -6.51 3.93
CA ILE A 52 -15.54 -7.62 3.10
C ILE A 52 -15.57 -8.93 3.90
N TRP A 53 -15.13 -8.90 5.16
CA TRP A 53 -15.18 -10.04 6.05
C TRP A 53 -16.62 -10.56 6.20
N ALA A 54 -17.58 -9.69 6.48
CA ALA A 54 -18.99 -10.06 6.64
C ALA A 54 -19.60 -10.60 5.33
N GLU A 55 -19.20 -10.05 4.15
CA GLU A 55 -19.75 -10.47 2.87
C GLU A 55 -19.15 -11.77 2.33
N VAL A 56 -17.86 -12.01 2.57
CA VAL A 56 -17.13 -13.08 1.88
C VAL A 56 -16.90 -14.30 2.77
N GLU A 57 -16.62 -14.10 4.06
CA GLU A 57 -16.14 -15.19 4.91
C GLU A 57 -17.22 -15.90 5.72
N ASP A 58 -18.35 -15.25 6.04
CA ASP A 58 -19.25 -15.86 7.01
C ASP A 58 -20.74 -15.54 6.84
N ASP A 59 -21.51 -16.56 6.43
CA ASP A 59 -22.99 -16.51 6.49
C ASP A 59 -23.51 -16.37 7.94
N PHE A 60 -22.70 -16.74 8.93
CA PHE A 60 -23.00 -16.64 10.35
C PHE A 60 -22.97 -15.19 10.84
N ILE A 61 -21.96 -14.41 10.44
CA ILE A 61 -21.85 -13.00 10.83
C ILE A 61 -22.99 -12.19 10.23
N LYS A 62 -23.37 -12.48 8.97
CA LYS A 62 -24.58 -11.90 8.37
C LYS A 62 -25.81 -12.15 9.23
N SER A 63 -26.02 -13.38 9.68
CA SER A 63 -27.18 -13.72 10.51
C SER A 63 -27.11 -13.11 11.91
N PHE A 64 -25.93 -13.09 12.52
CA PHE A 64 -25.71 -12.48 13.82
C PHE A 64 -25.93 -10.96 13.79
N ILE A 65 -25.43 -10.27 12.74
CA ILE A 65 -25.68 -8.84 12.51
C ILE A 65 -27.17 -8.58 12.36
N LEU A 66 -27.88 -9.39 11.55
CA LEU A 66 -29.32 -9.26 11.32
C LEU A 66 -30.16 -9.51 12.58
N ASP A 67 -29.77 -10.49 13.39
CA ASP A 67 -30.50 -10.81 14.62
C ASP A 67 -30.36 -9.74 15.70
N ASN A 68 -29.19 -9.13 15.81
CA ASN A 68 -28.95 -8.03 16.73
C ASN A 68 -29.51 -6.69 16.24
N LEU A 69 -29.69 -6.52 14.93
CA LEU A 69 -30.32 -5.32 14.35
C LEU A 69 -31.84 -5.41 14.25
N LYS A 70 -32.47 -6.55 14.58
CA LYS A 70 -33.96 -6.72 14.50
C LYS A 70 -34.74 -5.63 15.24
N ASN A 71 -34.14 -5.02 16.25
CA ASN A 71 -34.74 -3.97 17.09
C ASN A 71 -34.02 -2.62 17.02
N ASP A 72 -33.06 -2.44 16.10
CA ASP A 72 -32.26 -1.22 15.97
C ASP A 72 -32.76 -0.38 14.77
N PRO A 73 -32.84 0.97 14.87
CA PRO A 73 -33.21 1.85 13.77
C PRO A 73 -32.33 1.73 12.51
N LEU A 74 -31.18 1.08 12.62
CA LEU A 74 -30.28 0.80 11.51
C LEU A 74 -30.71 -0.37 10.62
N LYS A 75 -31.76 -1.13 11.01
CA LYS A 75 -32.24 -2.32 10.31
C LYS A 75 -32.58 -2.10 8.82
N ASP A 76 -33.17 -0.95 8.51
CA ASP A 76 -33.61 -0.63 7.15
C ASP A 76 -32.44 -0.27 6.19
N GLN A 77 -31.20 -0.16 6.73
CA GLN A 77 -30.00 0.12 5.95
C GLN A 77 -29.28 -1.14 5.46
N PHE A 78 -29.72 -2.36 5.92
CA PHE A 78 -29.10 -3.63 5.54
C PHE A 78 -30.04 -4.49 4.71
N ASN A 79 -29.62 -4.82 3.48
CA ASN A 79 -30.36 -5.70 2.57
C ASN A 79 -29.65 -7.08 2.52
N PHE A 80 -29.79 -7.89 3.58
CA PHE A 80 -29.24 -9.24 3.65
C PHE A 80 -30.32 -10.30 3.63
N ASN A 81 -30.14 -11.37 2.83
CA ASN A 81 -30.98 -12.56 2.86
C ASN A 81 -30.47 -13.53 3.92
N SER A 82 -31.28 -13.85 4.91
CA SER A 82 -30.93 -14.67 6.07
C SER A 82 -31.47 -16.11 6.00
N ASP A 83 -30.61 -17.12 6.06
CA ASP A 83 -30.95 -18.48 6.50
C ASP A 83 -29.69 -19.20 7.04
N LYS A 84 -29.51 -19.24 8.34
CA LYS A 84 -28.80 -20.16 9.26
C LYS A 84 -27.92 -19.52 10.33
N ILE A 85 -28.24 -19.82 11.60
CA ILE A 85 -27.57 -19.27 12.82
C ILE A 85 -26.87 -20.37 13.62
N GLY A 86 -25.67 -20.13 14.11
CA GLY A 86 -24.94 -20.87 15.12
C GLY A 86 -24.24 -19.96 16.15
N LYS A 87 -24.19 -20.37 17.42
CA LYS A 87 -23.82 -19.55 18.60
C LYS A 87 -22.32 -19.29 18.76
N PHE A 88 -21.91 -18.02 18.94
CA PHE A 88 -20.65 -17.62 19.58
C PHE A 88 -20.89 -16.42 20.50
N ALA A 89 -20.16 -16.36 21.62
CA ALA A 89 -20.21 -15.25 22.56
C ALA A 89 -19.19 -14.18 22.15
N PHE A 90 -19.68 -12.98 21.86
CA PHE A 90 -18.84 -11.77 21.69
C PHE A 90 -19.20 -10.78 22.81
N ASP A 91 -18.24 -9.97 23.21
CA ASP A 91 -18.46 -8.85 24.10
C ASP A 91 -19.37 -7.81 23.41
N TYR A 92 -20.44 -7.40 24.07
CA TYR A 92 -21.52 -6.61 23.49
C TYR A 92 -21.05 -5.23 23.00
N ASP A 93 -20.12 -4.59 23.71
CA ASP A 93 -19.63 -3.25 23.35
C ASP A 93 -18.73 -3.27 22.10
N ASP A 94 -17.86 -4.27 21.97
CA ASP A 94 -17.03 -4.49 20.78
C ASP A 94 -17.90 -4.80 19.54
N THR A 95 -18.97 -5.54 19.73
CA THR A 95 -19.91 -5.88 18.66
C THR A 95 -20.66 -4.65 18.14
N LYS A 96 -21.11 -3.76 19.03
CA LYS A 96 -21.84 -2.53 18.63
C LYS A 96 -20.94 -1.58 17.82
N GLU A 97 -19.68 -1.43 18.20
CA GLU A 97 -18.72 -0.61 17.43
C GLU A 97 -18.46 -1.22 16.06
N LYS A 98 -18.27 -2.54 15.97
CA LYS A 98 -18.09 -3.26 14.68
C LYS A 98 -19.31 -3.12 13.78
N LEU A 99 -20.52 -3.26 14.33
CA LEU A 99 -21.77 -3.09 13.60
C LEU A 99 -21.92 -1.66 13.05
N GLN A 100 -21.57 -0.63 13.83
CA GLN A 100 -21.60 0.74 13.35
C GLN A 100 -20.58 1.00 12.22
N LYS A 101 -19.41 0.37 12.27
CA LYS A 101 -18.42 0.45 11.21
C LYS A 101 -18.90 -0.24 9.93
N ILE A 102 -19.49 -1.42 10.02
CA ILE A 102 -20.03 -2.17 8.88
C ILE A 102 -21.20 -1.44 8.23
N SER A 103 -22.14 -0.91 9.02
CA SER A 103 -23.29 -0.15 8.49
C SER A 103 -22.90 1.18 7.84
N GLY A 104 -21.73 1.71 8.21
CA GLY A 104 -21.22 2.97 7.68
C GLY A 104 -20.64 2.88 6.28
N ILE A 105 -20.41 1.68 5.72
CA ILE A 105 -19.78 1.48 4.43
C ILE A 105 -20.45 0.35 3.65
N GLU A 106 -20.53 0.51 2.35
CA GLU A 106 -20.98 -0.50 1.40
C GLU A 106 -20.00 -0.56 0.23
N ALA A 107 -19.77 -1.74 -0.33
CA ALA A 107 -19.03 -1.89 -1.56
C ALA A 107 -19.76 -2.81 -2.53
N VAL A 108 -19.60 -2.59 -3.82
CA VAL A 108 -20.13 -3.48 -4.86
C VAL A 108 -18.99 -4.35 -5.35
N LEU A 109 -19.06 -5.63 -5.00
CA LEU A 109 -18.13 -6.63 -5.48
C LEU A 109 -18.77 -7.35 -6.68
N LYS A 110 -18.20 -7.11 -7.86
CA LYS A 110 -18.71 -7.68 -9.11
C LYS A 110 -18.51 -9.18 -9.13
N ASN A 111 -19.56 -9.94 -9.45
CA ASN A 111 -19.55 -11.40 -9.68
C ASN A 111 -19.13 -12.29 -8.49
N LEU A 112 -19.29 -11.85 -7.26
CA LEU A 112 -18.96 -12.70 -6.11
C LEU A 112 -19.88 -13.94 -6.06
N ASN A 113 -19.53 -14.95 -6.82
CA ASN A 113 -19.94 -16.31 -6.52
C ASN A 113 -18.96 -16.82 -5.46
N LYS A 114 -19.42 -17.36 -4.33
CA LYS A 114 -18.64 -17.93 -3.21
C LYS A 114 -17.61 -18.96 -3.72
N LYS A 115 -16.58 -18.48 -4.43
CA LYS A 115 -15.49 -19.32 -4.92
C LYS A 115 -14.47 -19.50 -3.81
N ARG A 116 -14.16 -20.76 -3.50
CA ARG A 116 -13.14 -21.21 -2.52
C ARG A 116 -11.72 -20.67 -2.74
N ASN A 117 -11.51 -19.81 -3.72
CA ASN A 117 -10.18 -19.38 -4.20
C ASN A 117 -10.04 -17.84 -4.29
N PHE A 118 -10.80 -17.07 -3.53
CA PHE A 118 -10.70 -15.62 -3.51
C PHE A 118 -9.82 -15.18 -2.33
N ILE A 119 -8.79 -14.36 -2.61
CA ILE A 119 -7.86 -13.86 -1.60
C ILE A 119 -8.43 -12.59 -0.97
N ILE A 120 -8.39 -12.55 0.36
CA ILE A 120 -8.67 -11.36 1.14
C ILE A 120 -7.54 -11.20 2.15
N ALA A 121 -6.93 -10.03 2.21
CA ALA A 121 -5.92 -9.70 3.20
C ALA A 121 -6.01 -8.23 3.61
N TYR A 122 -5.59 -7.93 4.83
CA TYR A 122 -5.47 -6.57 5.36
C TYR A 122 -4.12 -6.42 6.06
N TYR A 123 -3.41 -5.36 5.70
CA TYR A 123 -2.12 -5.01 6.28
C TYR A 123 -2.23 -3.64 6.93
N GLU A 124 -1.93 -3.58 8.22
CA GLU A 124 -1.90 -2.36 9.02
C GLU A 124 -0.67 -1.51 8.68
N ALA A 125 -0.68 -0.22 9.09
CA ALA A 125 0.43 0.69 8.87
C ALA A 125 1.72 0.22 9.56
N GLU A 126 1.60 -0.20 10.83
CA GLU A 126 2.70 -0.83 11.57
C GLU A 126 2.78 -2.31 11.20
N ARG A 127 3.71 -2.63 10.28
CA ARG A 127 3.94 -3.99 9.84
C ARG A 127 5.44 -4.28 9.73
N ALA A 128 5.79 -5.48 10.14
CA ALA A 128 7.12 -6.02 9.96
C ALA A 128 7.01 -7.54 9.82
N TYR A 129 7.89 -8.12 9.04
CA TYR A 129 7.99 -9.57 8.98
C TYR A 129 8.45 -10.10 10.35
N VAL A 130 7.64 -10.96 10.94
CA VAL A 130 7.95 -11.67 12.18
C VAL A 130 7.86 -13.15 11.88
N GLY A 131 9.01 -13.80 11.72
CA GLY A 131 9.09 -15.23 11.51
C GLY A 131 8.76 -16.02 12.78
N SER A 132 8.24 -17.24 12.63
CA SER A 132 8.06 -18.16 13.75
C SER A 132 9.40 -18.70 14.25
N ASP A 133 9.67 -18.54 15.54
CA ASP A 133 10.88 -19.02 16.20
C ASP A 133 10.77 -20.51 16.59
N GLU A 134 10.96 -21.41 15.65
CA GLU A 134 10.98 -22.83 15.95
C GLU A 134 12.30 -23.48 15.53
N LYS A 135 12.77 -24.39 16.37
CA LYS A 135 14.07 -25.07 16.23
C LYS A 135 14.02 -26.38 15.43
N PHE A 136 12.88 -26.72 14.82
CA PHE A 136 12.69 -28.00 14.14
C PHE A 136 12.10 -27.81 12.75
N ILE A 137 12.45 -28.74 11.83
CA ILE A 137 11.80 -28.84 10.53
C ILE A 137 10.43 -29.50 10.73
N GLU A 138 9.38 -28.71 10.79
CA GLU A 138 8.02 -29.24 10.82
C GLU A 138 7.35 -29.10 9.44
N SER A 139 6.43 -30.00 9.16
CA SER A 139 5.64 -29.88 7.94
C SER A 139 4.64 -28.73 8.07
N VAL A 140 4.81 -27.70 7.25
CA VAL A 140 3.83 -26.60 7.18
C VAL A 140 2.61 -27.07 6.39
N GLN A 141 1.46 -27.15 7.08
CA GLN A 141 0.18 -27.48 6.44
C GLN A 141 -0.49 -26.21 5.92
N LEU A 142 -0.52 -26.05 4.62
CA LEU A 142 -1.21 -24.93 3.98
C LEU A 142 -2.72 -25.12 3.98
N LYS A 143 -3.47 -24.10 4.36
CA LYS A 143 -4.93 -24.11 4.28
C LYS A 143 -5.42 -23.86 2.85
N ASN A 144 -6.62 -24.33 2.54
CA ASN A 144 -7.27 -24.03 1.27
C ASN A 144 -7.71 -22.57 1.13
N SER A 145 -7.93 -21.89 2.25
CA SER A 145 -8.25 -20.47 2.36
C SER A 145 -7.83 -19.96 3.74
N TYR A 146 -7.45 -18.72 3.81
CA TYR A 146 -7.09 -18.01 5.04
C TYR A 146 -8.07 -16.86 5.25
N LYS A 147 -8.47 -16.63 6.49
CA LYS A 147 -9.32 -15.52 6.87
C LYS A 147 -8.54 -14.19 6.79
N ILE A 148 -9.25 -13.07 6.67
CA ILE A 148 -8.63 -11.74 6.48
C ILE A 148 -7.65 -11.36 7.60
N TYR A 149 -7.85 -11.86 8.81
CA TYR A 149 -6.99 -11.59 9.97
C TYR A 149 -5.87 -12.62 10.20
N GLU A 150 -5.85 -13.72 9.45
CA GLU A 150 -4.77 -14.70 9.55
C GLU A 150 -3.51 -14.21 8.84
N LYS A 151 -2.35 -14.52 9.38
CA LYS A 151 -1.03 -14.13 8.89
C LYS A 151 -0.20 -15.38 8.57
N PRO A 152 -0.45 -16.10 7.46
CA PRO A 152 0.32 -17.29 7.10
C PRO A 152 1.77 -16.99 6.76
N GLY A 153 2.12 -15.74 6.42
CA GLY A 153 3.48 -15.32 6.11
C GLY A 153 4.50 -15.57 7.23
N LYS A 154 4.06 -15.60 8.50
CA LYS A 154 4.93 -15.91 9.65
C LYS A 154 5.62 -17.28 9.53
N ASP A 155 5.00 -18.26 8.87
CA ASP A 155 5.54 -19.60 8.68
C ASP A 155 6.34 -19.74 7.38
N PHE A 156 6.61 -18.62 6.69
CA PHE A 156 7.24 -18.64 5.37
C PHE A 156 8.65 -19.26 5.38
N VAL A 157 9.52 -18.86 6.30
CA VAL A 157 10.90 -19.42 6.38
C VAL A 157 10.88 -20.91 6.71
N LYS A 158 9.96 -21.36 7.58
CA LYS A 158 9.72 -22.80 7.81
C LYS A 158 9.30 -23.51 6.53
N TYR A 159 8.37 -22.90 5.79
CA TYR A 159 7.91 -23.45 4.53
C TYR A 159 9.07 -23.59 3.52
N LEU A 160 9.98 -22.61 3.44
CA LEU A 160 11.17 -22.69 2.60
C LEU A 160 12.05 -23.89 2.96
N MET A 161 12.34 -24.10 4.26
CA MET A 161 13.14 -25.24 4.72
C MET A 161 12.44 -26.58 4.44
N ASN A 162 11.13 -26.64 4.67
CA ASN A 162 10.33 -27.81 4.32
C ASN A 162 10.40 -28.10 2.81
N LEU A 163 10.26 -27.10 1.96
CA LEU A 163 10.42 -27.26 0.50
C LEU A 163 11.80 -27.79 0.13
N LYS A 164 12.88 -27.25 0.71
CA LYS A 164 14.24 -27.68 0.41
C LYS A 164 14.50 -29.12 0.84
N THR A 165 14.01 -29.50 2.00
CA THR A 165 14.07 -30.89 2.50
C THR A 165 13.32 -31.83 1.56
N ARG A 166 12.10 -31.47 1.16
CA ARG A 166 11.29 -32.28 0.23
C ARG A 166 11.90 -32.39 -1.17
N GLU A 167 12.50 -31.32 -1.66
CA GLU A 167 13.22 -31.32 -2.94
C GLU A 167 14.31 -32.38 -2.95
N ARG A 168 15.14 -32.43 -1.88
CA ARG A 168 16.21 -33.45 -1.74
C ARG A 168 15.66 -34.87 -1.64
N LEU A 169 14.66 -35.09 -0.78
CA LEU A 169 14.03 -36.40 -0.62
C LEU A 169 13.40 -36.90 -1.93
N TYR A 170 12.76 -36.02 -2.72
CA TYR A 170 12.21 -36.41 -4.02
C TYR A 170 13.30 -36.74 -5.04
N ARG A 171 14.47 -36.07 -5.01
CA ARG A 171 15.62 -36.41 -5.87
C ARG A 171 16.20 -37.77 -5.48
N GLU A 172 16.37 -38.05 -4.20
CA GLU A 172 16.82 -39.36 -3.72
C GLU A 172 15.85 -40.48 -4.08
N ALA A 173 14.54 -40.21 -4.07
CA ALA A 173 13.50 -41.14 -4.47
C ALA A 173 13.29 -41.18 -5.99
N GLU A 174 14.19 -40.64 -6.81
CA GLU A 174 14.16 -40.55 -8.28
C GLU A 174 12.92 -39.84 -8.86
N ASN A 175 12.15 -39.11 -8.01
CA ASN A 175 11.03 -38.32 -8.46
C ASN A 175 11.46 -36.88 -8.85
N THR A 176 12.23 -36.85 -9.95
CA THR A 176 12.82 -35.59 -10.45
C THR A 176 11.77 -34.56 -10.86
N LEU A 177 10.61 -34.98 -11.35
CA LEU A 177 9.54 -34.05 -11.76
C LEU A 177 9.07 -33.14 -10.63
N ILE A 178 8.88 -33.68 -9.42
CA ILE A 178 8.46 -32.89 -8.25
C ILE A 178 9.63 -32.06 -7.73
N ALA A 179 10.82 -32.64 -7.65
CA ALA A 179 12.03 -31.94 -7.22
C ALA A 179 12.30 -30.69 -8.09
N ASP A 180 12.20 -30.82 -9.41
CA ASP A 180 12.42 -29.72 -10.36
C ASP A 180 11.34 -28.61 -10.24
N LYS A 181 10.09 -28.97 -9.93
CA LYS A 181 9.03 -27.97 -9.65
C LYS A 181 9.37 -27.15 -8.40
N ILE A 182 9.83 -27.80 -7.34
CA ILE A 182 10.22 -27.11 -6.10
C ILE A 182 11.44 -26.23 -6.36
N GLN A 183 12.43 -26.70 -7.09
CA GLN A 183 13.61 -25.92 -7.44
C GLN A 183 13.23 -24.66 -8.23
N LYS A 184 12.41 -24.78 -9.27
CA LYS A 184 11.91 -23.63 -10.05
C LYS A 184 11.14 -22.63 -9.18
N TRP A 185 10.40 -23.10 -8.19
CA TRP A 185 9.71 -22.24 -7.25
C TRP A 185 10.70 -21.43 -6.38
N LEU A 186 11.74 -22.07 -5.85
CA LEU A 186 12.80 -21.40 -5.08
C LEU A 186 13.58 -20.39 -5.95
N GLU A 187 13.87 -20.72 -7.20
CA GLU A 187 14.51 -19.80 -8.17
C GLU A 187 13.62 -18.58 -8.44
N ARG A 188 12.30 -18.79 -8.64
CA ARG A 188 11.35 -17.69 -8.79
C ARG A 188 11.32 -16.78 -7.57
N LEU A 189 11.28 -17.34 -6.36
CA LEU A 189 11.36 -16.56 -5.12
C LEU A 189 12.67 -15.75 -5.06
N THR A 190 13.80 -16.36 -5.39
CA THR A 190 15.09 -15.64 -5.43
C THR A 190 15.05 -14.45 -6.39
N ASN A 191 14.43 -14.60 -7.56
CA ASN A 191 14.28 -13.51 -8.52
C ASN A 191 13.33 -12.40 -7.99
N ILE A 192 12.28 -12.75 -7.26
CA ILE A 192 11.41 -11.79 -6.58
C ILE A 192 12.22 -10.97 -5.57
N LEU A 193 13.04 -11.63 -4.75
CA LEU A 193 13.89 -10.94 -3.77
C LEU A 193 14.94 -10.06 -4.47
N ARG A 194 15.56 -10.51 -5.56
CA ARG A 194 16.47 -9.69 -6.36
C ARG A 194 15.82 -8.39 -6.83
N ASN A 195 14.57 -8.46 -7.27
CA ASN A 195 13.83 -7.27 -7.69
C ASN A 195 13.49 -6.34 -6.51
N ILE A 196 13.12 -6.90 -5.35
CA ILE A 196 12.82 -6.10 -4.15
C ILE A 196 14.08 -5.35 -3.68
N PHE A 197 15.22 -6.05 -3.62
CA PHE A 197 16.49 -5.52 -3.11
C PHE A 197 17.30 -4.75 -4.16
N ASP A 198 16.87 -4.79 -5.42
CA ASP A 198 17.63 -4.23 -6.55
C ASP A 198 19.06 -4.80 -6.65
N ASP A 199 19.22 -6.07 -6.27
CA ASP A 199 20.49 -6.80 -6.27
C ASP A 199 20.36 -8.09 -7.11
N PRO A 200 20.88 -8.09 -8.35
CA PRO A 200 20.82 -9.26 -9.23
C PRO A 200 21.67 -10.44 -8.75
N LYS A 201 22.58 -10.23 -7.80
CA LYS A 201 23.45 -11.26 -7.24
C LYS A 201 22.93 -11.83 -5.93
N LEU A 202 21.83 -11.29 -5.41
CA LEU A 202 21.22 -11.79 -4.17
C LEU A 202 20.92 -13.29 -4.28
N GLU A 203 21.23 -14.02 -3.23
CA GLU A 203 20.99 -15.45 -3.08
C GLU A 203 20.15 -15.76 -1.83
N LEU A 204 19.29 -16.77 -1.97
CA LEU A 204 18.68 -17.45 -0.84
C LEU A 204 19.65 -18.51 -0.30
N TYR A 205 20.22 -18.27 0.87
CA TYR A 205 21.22 -19.13 1.51
C TYR A 205 20.58 -20.08 2.53
N PRO A 206 20.58 -21.40 2.30
CA PRO A 206 20.10 -22.37 3.29
C PRO A 206 21.17 -22.60 4.35
N ASP A 207 20.93 -22.10 5.56
CA ASP A 207 21.77 -22.40 6.72
C ASP A 207 21.37 -23.76 7.30
N ILE A 208 22.28 -24.73 7.18
CA ILE A 208 22.03 -26.11 7.58
C ILE A 208 22.12 -26.27 9.10
N GLU A 209 22.94 -25.46 9.77
CA GLU A 209 23.13 -25.52 11.22
C GLU A 209 21.94 -24.92 11.96
N GLU A 210 21.45 -23.77 11.50
CA GLU A 210 20.26 -23.13 12.08
C GLU A 210 18.95 -23.67 11.51
N LEU A 211 18.97 -24.49 10.46
CA LEU A 211 17.81 -25.02 9.73
C LEU A 211 16.88 -23.89 9.23
N LYS A 212 17.45 -22.78 8.77
CA LYS A 212 16.74 -21.60 8.29
C LYS A 212 17.29 -21.13 6.96
N TYR A 213 16.46 -20.44 6.19
CA TYR A 213 16.93 -19.67 5.04
C TYR A 213 17.36 -18.28 5.48
N LYS A 214 18.51 -17.84 4.96
CA LYS A 214 19.05 -16.49 5.10
C LYS A 214 19.09 -15.81 3.72
N ILE A 215 19.16 -14.49 3.71
CA ILE A 215 19.38 -13.67 2.53
C ILE A 215 20.86 -13.33 2.48
N LYS A 216 21.49 -13.51 1.31
CA LYS A 216 22.89 -13.14 1.07
C LYS A 216 22.96 -12.15 -0.09
N GLU A 217 23.34 -10.93 0.21
CA GLU A 217 23.65 -9.90 -0.78
C GLU A 217 25.13 -9.97 -1.18
N ASP A 218 25.47 -9.42 -2.37
CA ASP A 218 26.84 -9.40 -2.86
C ASP A 218 27.78 -8.68 -1.87
N GLY A 219 28.85 -9.37 -1.47
CA GLY A 219 29.85 -8.83 -0.56
C GLY A 219 29.43 -8.67 0.91
N LYS A 220 28.25 -9.14 1.31
CA LYS A 220 27.76 -9.12 2.70
C LYS A 220 27.66 -10.52 3.30
N GLU A 221 27.73 -10.58 4.65
CA GLU A 221 27.40 -11.81 5.37
C GLU A 221 25.91 -12.13 5.27
N PRO A 222 25.54 -13.43 5.23
CA PRO A 222 24.15 -13.83 5.21
C PRO A 222 23.40 -13.39 6.46
N PHE A 223 22.22 -12.81 6.30
CA PHE A 223 21.36 -12.33 7.40
C PHE A 223 19.95 -12.92 7.33
N LYS A 224 19.23 -12.88 8.45
CA LYS A 224 17.89 -13.47 8.59
C LYS A 224 16.83 -12.53 8.04
N PHE A 225 15.64 -13.08 7.72
CA PHE A 225 14.47 -12.30 7.28
C PHE A 225 13.94 -11.33 8.34
N ASP A 226 14.16 -11.63 9.63
CA ASP A 226 13.80 -10.77 10.76
C ASP A 226 14.84 -9.67 11.07
N GLU A 227 16.02 -9.73 10.43
CA GLU A 227 17.08 -8.73 10.54
C GLU A 227 16.99 -7.64 9.44
N LEU A 228 15.95 -7.68 8.61
CA LEU A 228 15.71 -6.69 7.55
C LEU A 228 15.45 -5.29 8.11
N SER A 229 15.88 -4.27 7.38
CA SER A 229 15.44 -2.90 7.69
C SER A 229 13.92 -2.78 7.62
N SER A 230 13.34 -1.83 8.35
CA SER A 230 11.88 -1.68 8.48
C SER A 230 11.16 -1.61 7.13
N GLY A 231 11.75 -0.94 6.12
CA GLY A 231 11.17 -0.83 4.78
C GLY A 231 11.12 -2.17 4.05
N TYR A 232 12.22 -2.90 3.99
CA TYR A 232 12.24 -4.22 3.37
C TYR A 232 11.39 -5.22 4.14
N SER A 233 11.42 -5.18 5.47
CA SER A 233 10.60 -6.02 6.33
C SER A 233 9.10 -5.82 6.06
N ALA A 234 8.64 -4.58 5.88
CA ALA A 234 7.26 -4.27 5.55
C ALA A 234 6.83 -4.83 4.17
N ILE A 235 7.71 -4.80 3.18
CA ILE A 235 7.44 -5.38 1.85
C ILE A 235 7.40 -6.90 1.94
N ILE A 236 8.38 -7.51 2.62
CA ILE A 236 8.48 -8.95 2.78
C ILE A 236 7.28 -9.51 3.54
N ASP A 237 6.76 -8.82 4.56
CA ASP A 237 5.53 -9.22 5.27
C ASP A 237 4.36 -9.38 4.30
N ILE A 238 4.13 -8.40 3.42
CA ILE A 238 3.04 -8.45 2.42
C ILE A 238 3.28 -9.58 1.41
N VAL A 239 4.48 -9.64 0.85
CA VAL A 239 4.81 -10.58 -0.25
C VAL A 239 4.73 -12.03 0.23
N THR A 240 5.36 -12.34 1.38
CA THR A 240 5.38 -13.70 1.90
C THR A 240 4.01 -14.17 2.35
N ASP A 241 3.21 -13.28 2.95
CA ASP A 241 1.84 -13.60 3.35
C ASP A 241 0.95 -13.88 2.14
N LEU A 242 1.00 -13.06 1.08
CA LEU A 242 0.24 -13.29 -0.15
C LEU A 242 0.71 -14.55 -0.87
N MET A 243 2.01 -14.81 -0.93
CA MET A 243 2.53 -16.06 -1.49
C MET A 243 1.98 -17.28 -0.74
N MET A 244 2.02 -17.26 0.60
CA MET A 244 1.51 -18.36 1.42
C MET A 244 0.01 -18.57 1.28
N ARG A 245 -0.78 -17.51 1.07
CA ARG A 245 -2.22 -17.60 0.78
C ARG A 245 -2.51 -18.26 -0.57
N MET A 246 -1.64 -18.07 -1.55
CA MET A 246 -1.80 -18.58 -2.92
C MET A 246 -1.16 -19.94 -3.13
N GLU A 247 -0.22 -20.33 -2.27
CA GLU A 247 0.54 -21.57 -2.42
C GLU A 247 -0.31 -22.80 -2.14
N LYS A 248 -0.47 -23.66 -3.11
CA LYS A 248 -1.25 -24.90 -2.97
C LYS A 248 -0.51 -26.18 -3.35
N ASN A 249 0.43 -26.16 -4.27
CA ASN A 249 1.10 -27.38 -4.77
C ASN A 249 2.32 -27.05 -5.63
N TYR A 250 3.32 -26.39 -5.06
CA TYR A 250 4.64 -26.18 -5.69
C TYR A 250 4.58 -25.64 -7.14
N GLY A 251 4.17 -24.41 -7.34
CA GLY A 251 4.35 -23.77 -8.64
C GLY A 251 3.09 -23.40 -9.41
N LYS A 252 1.98 -23.13 -8.71
CA LYS A 252 0.93 -22.34 -9.34
C LYS A 252 1.41 -20.89 -9.46
N ASN A 253 1.06 -20.28 -10.57
CA ASN A 253 1.25 -18.84 -10.74
C ASN A 253 0.48 -18.11 -9.65
N TYR A 254 1.01 -16.96 -9.17
CA TYR A 254 0.31 -16.08 -8.23
C TYR A 254 -0.82 -15.31 -8.95
N ASP A 255 -1.74 -16.07 -9.54
CA ASP A 255 -2.82 -15.60 -10.42
C ASP A 255 -4.22 -15.68 -9.78
N MET A 256 -4.28 -15.93 -8.44
CA MET A 256 -5.53 -15.96 -7.72
C MET A 256 -6.14 -14.56 -7.63
N GLU A 257 -7.45 -14.49 -7.88
CA GLU A 257 -8.21 -13.25 -7.72
C GLU A 257 -8.38 -12.88 -6.25
N GLY A 258 -8.40 -11.59 -5.94
CA GLY A 258 -8.61 -11.12 -4.58
C GLY A 258 -8.66 -9.62 -4.42
N VAL A 259 -8.97 -9.20 -3.19
CA VAL A 259 -8.90 -7.82 -2.73
C VAL A 259 -7.96 -7.74 -1.54
N VAL A 260 -6.98 -6.86 -1.64
CA VAL A 260 -5.97 -6.63 -0.61
C VAL A 260 -6.01 -5.18 -0.17
N LEU A 261 -6.18 -4.99 1.13
CA LEU A 261 -6.21 -3.69 1.78
C LEU A 261 -4.85 -3.43 2.45
N ILE A 262 -4.24 -2.27 2.20
CA ILE A 262 -2.95 -1.89 2.81
C ILE A 262 -3.07 -0.49 3.38
N ASP A 263 -2.97 -0.36 4.69
CA ASP A 263 -2.93 0.95 5.33
C ASP A 263 -1.52 1.52 5.31
N GLU A 264 -1.41 2.81 4.96
CA GLU A 264 -0.15 3.54 4.81
C GLU A 264 0.92 2.72 4.05
N VAL A 265 0.63 2.39 2.79
CA VAL A 265 1.51 1.53 1.97
C VAL A 265 2.95 2.04 1.89
N ASP A 266 3.16 3.34 2.05
CA ASP A 266 4.43 4.05 2.09
C ASP A 266 5.12 4.03 3.47
N ALA A 267 4.48 3.52 4.54
CA ALA A 267 5.05 3.52 5.89
C ALA A 267 6.40 2.78 5.92
N HIS A 268 7.39 3.44 6.52
CA HIS A 268 8.78 2.96 6.65
C HIS A 268 9.56 2.78 5.33
N LEU A 269 8.95 3.10 4.16
CA LEU A 269 9.61 2.95 2.88
C LEU A 269 10.45 4.19 2.53
N HIS A 270 11.69 3.99 2.11
CA HIS A 270 12.49 5.02 1.45
C HIS A 270 11.84 5.41 0.12
N ILE A 271 12.09 6.64 -0.36
CA ILE A 271 11.47 7.21 -1.57
C ILE A 271 11.54 6.26 -2.79
N GLU A 272 12.68 5.61 -3.00
CA GLU A 272 12.84 4.66 -4.12
C GLU A 272 11.91 3.45 -4.00
N LEU A 273 11.74 2.91 -2.79
CA LEU A 273 10.82 1.82 -2.52
C LEU A 273 9.36 2.26 -2.64
N GLN A 274 9.04 3.51 -2.25
CA GLN A 274 7.70 4.07 -2.44
C GLN A 274 7.30 4.10 -3.92
N ARG A 275 8.23 4.45 -4.82
CA ARG A 275 7.98 4.45 -6.27
C ARG A 275 7.78 3.04 -6.85
N LYS A 276 8.41 2.03 -6.26
CA LYS A 276 8.46 0.66 -6.79
C LYS A 276 7.40 -0.26 -6.21
N ILE A 277 6.87 0.00 -4.99
CA ILE A 277 6.05 -0.97 -4.26
C ILE A 277 4.75 -1.35 -4.97
N LEU A 278 3.94 -0.39 -5.42
CA LEU A 278 2.69 -0.72 -6.11
C LEU A 278 2.93 -1.33 -7.49
N PRO A 279 3.80 -0.78 -8.38
CA PRO A 279 4.18 -1.47 -9.60
C PRO A 279 4.61 -2.92 -9.36
N PHE A 280 5.49 -3.14 -8.40
CA PHE A 280 5.97 -4.47 -8.04
C PHE A 280 4.85 -5.41 -7.56
N LEU A 281 4.00 -4.96 -6.64
CA LEU A 281 2.89 -5.78 -6.14
C LEU A 281 1.86 -6.11 -7.24
N THR A 282 1.57 -5.16 -8.12
CA THR A 282 0.60 -5.35 -9.21
C THR A 282 1.13 -6.26 -10.31
N GLU A 283 2.45 -6.24 -10.56
CA GLU A 283 3.12 -7.16 -11.48
C GLU A 283 3.20 -8.58 -10.90
N LEU A 284 3.57 -8.70 -9.62
CA LEU A 284 3.72 -10.00 -8.95
C LEU A 284 2.37 -10.71 -8.75
N PHE A 285 1.31 -9.94 -8.45
CA PHE A 285 -0.04 -10.43 -8.17
C PHE A 285 -1.08 -9.79 -9.11
N PRO A 286 -1.06 -10.12 -10.42
CA PRO A 286 -1.82 -9.39 -11.44
C PRO A 286 -3.34 -9.49 -11.28
N ASN A 287 -3.83 -10.48 -10.54
CA ASN A 287 -5.25 -10.69 -10.31
C ASN A 287 -5.75 -10.18 -8.95
N ILE A 288 -4.89 -9.52 -8.19
CA ILE A 288 -5.27 -8.84 -6.95
C ILE A 288 -5.64 -7.38 -7.23
N GLN A 289 -6.77 -6.95 -6.68
CA GLN A 289 -7.11 -5.55 -6.56
C GLN A 289 -6.55 -5.00 -5.26
N PHE A 290 -5.66 -4.04 -5.35
CA PHE A 290 -5.11 -3.34 -4.18
C PHE A 290 -5.96 -2.10 -3.88
N ILE A 291 -6.35 -1.95 -2.62
CA ILE A 291 -6.98 -0.75 -2.05
C ILE A 291 -6.05 -0.28 -0.95
N VAL A 292 -5.40 0.85 -1.16
CA VAL A 292 -4.32 1.31 -0.28
C VAL A 292 -4.59 2.70 0.23
N SER A 293 -4.06 3.03 1.41
CA SER A 293 -3.96 4.41 1.87
C SER A 293 -2.52 4.90 1.78
N THR A 294 -2.34 6.19 1.52
CA THR A 294 -1.03 6.83 1.45
C THR A 294 -1.10 8.34 1.65
N HIS A 295 0.03 8.91 2.07
CA HIS A 295 0.32 10.35 2.03
C HIS A 295 1.39 10.70 0.99
N SER A 296 1.98 9.70 0.33
CA SER A 296 3.14 9.89 -0.53
C SER A 296 2.74 10.27 -1.96
N PRO A 297 3.23 11.40 -2.49
CA PRO A 297 3.07 11.73 -3.90
C PRO A 297 3.73 10.70 -4.82
N TYR A 298 4.76 9.99 -4.33
CA TYR A 298 5.44 8.94 -5.08
C TYR A 298 4.57 7.71 -5.32
N ILE A 299 3.70 7.39 -4.36
CA ILE A 299 2.70 6.32 -4.52
C ILE A 299 1.60 6.75 -5.48
N LEU A 300 1.09 8.00 -5.36
CA LEU A 300 0.00 8.50 -6.20
C LEU A 300 0.35 8.47 -7.70
N THR A 301 1.63 8.65 -8.03
CA THR A 301 2.12 8.67 -9.42
C THR A 301 2.72 7.35 -9.89
N SER A 302 2.76 6.31 -9.03
CA SER A 302 3.52 5.09 -9.32
C SER A 302 2.85 4.13 -10.30
N ILE A 303 1.52 4.16 -10.43
CA ILE A 303 0.75 3.29 -11.32
C ILE A 303 -0.35 4.08 -12.05
N SER A 304 -0.60 3.73 -13.33
CA SER A 304 -1.65 4.35 -14.15
C SER A 304 -3.03 3.71 -13.97
N ASN A 305 -3.08 2.44 -13.56
CA ASN A 305 -4.34 1.70 -13.38
C ASN A 305 -4.89 1.87 -11.96
N ALA A 306 -5.07 3.13 -11.51
CA ALA A 306 -5.62 3.44 -10.20
C ALA A 306 -6.62 4.59 -10.25
N VAL A 307 -7.65 4.49 -9.41
CA VAL A 307 -8.49 5.61 -8.99
C VAL A 307 -7.91 6.14 -7.68
N ILE A 308 -7.67 7.43 -7.61
CA ILE A 308 -7.22 8.12 -6.40
C ILE A 308 -8.39 8.91 -5.83
N TYR A 309 -8.67 8.73 -4.55
CA TYR A 309 -9.72 9.47 -3.87
C TYR A 309 -9.17 10.21 -2.65
N ASP A 310 -9.30 11.54 -2.65
CA ASP A 310 -8.98 12.38 -1.52
C ASP A 310 -10.17 12.47 -0.57
N LEU A 311 -10.01 11.93 0.63
CA LEU A 311 -11.06 11.91 1.65
C LEU A 311 -11.30 13.28 2.31
N GLU A 312 -10.31 14.18 2.29
CA GLU A 312 -10.42 15.53 2.83
C GLU A 312 -11.12 16.46 1.84
N LYS A 313 -10.58 16.54 0.62
CA LYS A 313 -11.10 17.40 -0.46
C LYS A 313 -12.37 16.81 -1.09
N LYS A 314 -12.65 15.52 -0.86
CA LYS A 314 -13.75 14.73 -1.45
C LYS A 314 -13.74 14.77 -2.98
N VAL A 315 -12.56 14.61 -3.57
CA VAL A 315 -12.34 14.65 -5.02
C VAL A 315 -11.74 13.32 -5.47
N GLN A 316 -12.21 12.86 -6.62
CA GLN A 316 -11.72 11.67 -7.31
C GLN A 316 -10.87 12.05 -8.51
N PHE A 317 -9.72 11.39 -8.66
CA PHE A 317 -8.84 11.49 -9.82
C PHE A 317 -8.67 10.11 -10.45
N ASN A 318 -8.63 10.09 -11.77
CA ASN A 318 -8.36 8.88 -12.53
C ASN A 318 -6.95 9.04 -13.12
N ASP A 319 -6.01 8.25 -12.64
CA ASP A 319 -4.62 8.27 -13.13
C ASP A 319 -3.85 9.60 -12.84
N MET A 320 -2.91 9.53 -11.94
CA MET A 320 -1.96 10.62 -11.66
C MET A 320 -0.54 10.30 -12.17
N SER A 321 -0.32 9.20 -12.89
CA SER A 321 1.02 8.75 -13.30
C SER A 321 1.73 9.69 -14.28
N ASN A 322 0.95 10.57 -14.94
CA ASN A 322 1.49 11.53 -15.91
C ASN A 322 1.91 12.88 -15.28
N TYR A 323 1.66 13.07 -13.98
CA TYR A 323 2.03 14.31 -13.29
C TYR A 323 3.40 14.17 -12.64
N SER A 324 4.18 15.26 -12.64
CA SER A 324 5.41 15.29 -11.88
C SER A 324 5.15 15.36 -10.37
N ILE A 325 6.15 14.96 -9.57
CA ILE A 325 6.05 15.07 -8.11
C ILE A 325 5.89 16.55 -7.69
N GLY A 326 6.54 17.49 -8.41
CA GLY A 326 6.37 18.92 -8.19
C GLY A 326 4.93 19.38 -8.41
N ASP A 327 4.29 18.97 -9.53
CA ASP A 327 2.90 19.31 -9.82
C ASP A 327 1.94 18.80 -8.73
N ILE A 328 2.18 17.57 -8.24
CA ILE A 328 1.39 16.98 -7.15
C ILE A 328 1.65 17.72 -5.84
N SER A 329 2.89 18.04 -5.52
CA SER A 329 3.24 18.73 -4.28
C SER A 329 2.67 20.14 -4.23
N GLU A 330 2.82 20.93 -5.29
CA GLU A 330 2.28 22.29 -5.37
C GLU A 330 0.76 22.31 -5.57
N GLY A 331 0.29 21.62 -6.62
CA GLY A 331 -1.09 21.73 -7.06
C GLY A 331 -2.08 20.96 -6.21
N TYR A 332 -1.63 19.85 -5.61
CA TYR A 332 -2.51 18.97 -4.87
C TYR A 332 -2.32 19.04 -3.36
N PHE A 333 -1.07 18.96 -2.85
CA PHE A 333 -0.80 19.04 -1.41
C PHE A 333 -0.70 20.46 -0.85
N ASP A 334 -0.75 21.48 -1.70
CA ASP A 334 -0.53 22.88 -1.32
C ASP A 334 0.80 23.06 -0.54
N THR A 335 1.77 22.22 -0.83
CA THR A 335 3.10 22.28 -0.20
C THR A 335 4.03 23.07 -1.09
N LEU A 336 4.69 24.05 -0.51
CA LEU A 336 5.73 24.81 -1.21
C LEU A 336 6.90 23.87 -1.52
N ASP A 337 7.36 23.88 -2.78
CA ASP A 337 8.54 23.10 -3.21
C ASP A 337 9.84 23.55 -2.51
N TYR A 338 9.77 24.69 -1.83
CA TYR A 338 10.92 25.32 -1.17
C TYR A 338 10.63 25.58 0.30
N SER A 339 11.71 25.78 1.08
CA SER A 339 11.53 26.15 2.49
C SER A 339 10.70 27.43 2.59
N ILE A 340 9.79 27.49 3.56
CA ILE A 340 8.92 28.65 3.83
C ILE A 340 9.75 29.94 3.83
N LYS A 341 10.91 29.93 4.47
CA LYS A 341 11.81 31.06 4.53
C LYS A 341 12.35 31.49 3.15
N LEU A 342 12.64 30.55 2.28
CA LEU A 342 13.14 30.86 0.93
C LEU A 342 12.06 31.51 0.08
N GLN A 343 10.83 31.00 0.19
CA GLN A 343 9.67 31.55 -0.50
C GLN A 343 9.31 32.94 0.04
N GLU A 344 9.25 33.12 1.36
CA GLU A 344 9.00 34.43 1.99
C GLU A 344 10.04 35.47 1.56
N ASP A 345 11.32 35.10 1.53
CA ASP A 345 12.39 35.97 1.10
C ASP A 345 12.26 36.33 -0.39
N PHE A 346 11.84 35.39 -1.26
CA PHE A 346 11.63 35.64 -2.67
C PHE A 346 10.42 36.55 -2.92
N ASP A 347 9.31 36.31 -2.24
CA ASP A 347 8.11 37.16 -2.29
C ASP A 347 8.41 38.56 -1.75
N LYS A 348 9.24 38.67 -0.73
CA LYS A 348 9.71 39.95 -0.22
C LYS A 348 10.54 40.68 -1.24
N TYR A 349 11.46 39.97 -1.92
CA TYR A 349 12.25 40.54 -3.03
C TYR A 349 11.35 41.07 -4.14
N LYS A 350 10.33 40.31 -4.60
CA LYS A 350 9.35 40.73 -5.63
C LYS A 350 8.56 41.96 -5.18
N ARG A 351 8.09 42.00 -3.94
CA ARG A 351 7.37 43.16 -3.36
C ARG A 351 8.23 44.41 -3.34
N LEU A 352 9.52 44.32 -2.94
CA LEU A 352 10.46 45.44 -2.90
C LEU A 352 10.84 45.93 -4.29
N LEU A 353 10.74 45.09 -5.33
CA LEU A 353 10.95 45.53 -6.73
C LEU A 353 9.78 46.37 -7.25
N ASN A 354 8.57 46.00 -6.92
CA ASN A 354 7.32 46.63 -7.42
C ASN A 354 6.90 47.86 -6.61
N LYS A 355 7.66 48.24 -5.57
CA LYS A 355 7.33 49.38 -4.71
C LYS A 355 7.88 50.66 -5.31
N ASN A 356 7.02 51.66 -5.54
CA ASN A 356 7.40 52.94 -6.14
C ASN A 356 8.37 53.76 -5.27
N TYR A 357 8.24 53.69 -3.96
CA TYR A 357 9.11 54.35 -2.99
C TYR A 357 9.64 53.36 -1.97
N ILE A 358 10.94 53.23 -1.84
CA ILE A 358 11.59 52.36 -0.86
C ILE A 358 12.56 53.18 0.01
N THR A 359 12.51 52.90 1.32
CA THR A 359 13.39 53.47 2.32
C THR A 359 14.85 53.00 2.12
N GLU A 360 15.80 53.69 2.75
CA GLU A 360 17.19 53.26 2.69
C GLU A 360 17.43 51.84 3.25
N GLN A 361 16.69 51.51 4.31
CA GLN A 361 16.71 50.18 4.91
C GLN A 361 16.18 49.09 3.94
N GLU A 362 15.06 49.38 3.28
CA GLU A 362 14.49 48.47 2.27
C GLU A 362 15.39 48.33 1.02
N ARG A 363 16.14 49.36 0.66
CA ARG A 363 17.16 49.28 -0.42
C ARG A 363 18.27 48.30 -0.06
N LYS A 364 18.80 48.41 1.18
CA LYS A 364 19.84 47.48 1.67
C LYS A 364 19.29 46.04 1.70
N GLU A 365 18.08 45.85 2.18
CA GLU A 365 17.42 44.53 2.25
C GLU A 365 17.21 43.94 0.87
N ARG A 366 16.68 44.71 -0.10
CA ARG A 366 16.54 44.29 -1.49
C ARG A 366 17.89 43.90 -2.12
N ALA A 367 18.96 44.64 -1.85
CA ALA A 367 20.30 44.31 -2.33
C ALA A 367 20.80 42.98 -1.74
N THR A 368 20.57 42.74 -0.46
CA THR A 368 20.92 41.49 0.21
C THR A 368 20.15 40.29 -0.37
N LEU A 369 18.83 40.42 -0.55
CA LEU A 369 18.01 39.38 -1.16
C LEU A 369 18.43 39.11 -2.62
N ARG A 370 18.73 40.17 -3.40
CA ARG A 370 19.24 40.03 -4.76
C ARG A 370 20.53 39.21 -4.81
N MET A 371 21.48 39.49 -3.93
CA MET A 371 22.72 38.70 -3.84
C MET A 371 22.47 37.26 -3.45
N LYS A 372 21.53 37.02 -2.53
CA LYS A 372 21.11 35.67 -2.16
C LYS A 372 20.58 34.89 -3.36
N PHE A 373 19.64 35.44 -4.13
CA PHE A 373 19.03 34.74 -5.27
C PHE A 373 19.96 34.66 -6.49
N LYS A 374 20.87 35.62 -6.67
CA LYS A 374 21.92 35.53 -7.69
C LYS A 374 22.82 34.32 -7.48
N ASN A 375 23.11 33.98 -6.22
CA ASN A 375 24.02 32.90 -5.83
C ASN A 375 23.27 31.59 -5.48
N ILE A 376 21.95 31.53 -5.63
CA ILE A 376 21.20 30.31 -5.36
C ILE A 376 21.54 29.23 -6.38
N SER A 377 21.63 27.97 -5.92
CA SER A 377 21.89 26.84 -6.81
C SER A 377 20.70 26.60 -7.72
N GLY A 378 20.94 26.63 -9.03
CA GLY A 378 19.91 26.26 -10.02
C GLY A 378 19.55 24.80 -10.01
N GLU A 379 20.36 23.91 -9.43
CA GLU A 379 20.05 22.50 -9.24
C GLU A 379 19.11 22.25 -8.06
N LEU A 380 19.28 23.02 -6.96
CA LEU A 380 18.48 22.88 -5.74
C LEU A 380 17.21 23.73 -5.74
N ALA A 381 17.16 24.81 -6.52
CA ALA A 381 16.00 25.69 -6.64
C ALA A 381 15.82 26.19 -8.08
N PRO A 382 15.57 25.27 -9.05
CA PRO A 382 15.56 25.61 -10.47
C PRO A 382 14.49 26.65 -10.83
N ARG A 383 13.30 26.55 -10.26
CA ARG A 383 12.17 27.44 -10.53
C ARG A 383 12.41 28.87 -10.00
N ILE A 384 12.82 29.00 -8.73
CA ILE A 384 13.15 30.31 -8.15
C ILE A 384 14.31 30.96 -8.93
N LYS A 385 15.28 30.14 -9.33
CA LYS A 385 16.43 30.65 -10.12
C LYS A 385 15.99 31.14 -11.49
N SER A 386 15.15 30.38 -12.19
CA SER A 386 14.61 30.76 -13.51
C SER A 386 13.79 32.05 -13.42
N GLU A 387 12.85 32.13 -12.47
CA GLU A 387 11.99 33.30 -12.27
C GLU A 387 12.82 34.55 -11.86
N PHE A 388 13.83 34.37 -11.01
CA PHE A 388 14.76 35.43 -10.65
C PHE A 388 15.54 35.96 -11.87
N ASP A 389 16.06 35.05 -12.70
CA ASP A 389 16.83 35.40 -13.87
C ASP A 389 15.97 36.10 -14.94
N GLU A 390 14.68 35.73 -15.08
CA GLU A 390 13.71 36.43 -15.92
C GLU A 390 13.45 37.87 -15.43
N ILE A 391 13.14 38.02 -14.13
CA ILE A 391 12.94 39.32 -13.50
C ILE A 391 14.16 40.24 -13.71
N GLU A 392 15.37 39.72 -13.55
CA GLU A 392 16.59 40.49 -13.73
C GLU A 392 16.85 40.84 -15.21
N LYS A 393 16.47 39.98 -16.18
CA LYS A 393 16.52 40.29 -17.60
C LYS A 393 15.55 41.39 -17.99
N GLU A 394 14.30 41.33 -17.58
CA GLU A 394 13.28 42.35 -17.83
C GLU A 394 13.74 43.73 -17.29
N ARG A 395 14.30 43.72 -16.10
CA ARG A 395 14.81 44.93 -15.45
C ARG A 395 16.00 45.56 -16.19
N ASN A 396 16.89 44.73 -16.69
CA ASN A 396 18.05 45.22 -17.47
C ASN A 396 17.62 45.76 -18.85
N ASN A 397 16.56 45.17 -19.45
CA ASN A 397 16.03 45.59 -20.74
C ASN A 397 15.15 46.86 -20.63
N GLY A 398 14.54 47.13 -19.46
CA GLY A 398 13.73 48.31 -19.20
C GLY A 398 14.52 49.54 -18.73
N GLN A 399 15.85 49.43 -18.61
CA GLN A 399 16.77 50.53 -18.31
C GLN A 399 17.53 51.08 -19.55
N ASN A 400 17.25 50.57 -20.73
CA ASN A 400 17.65 51.11 -22.04
C ASN A 400 16.38 51.76 -22.67
#